data_3164018d87cdb3df93b593842542fcab
#
_entry.id   3164018d87cdb3df93b593842542fcab
#
_cell.length_a   1.000
_cell.length_b   1.000
_cell.length_c   1.000
_cell.angle_alpha   90.00
_cell.angle_beta   90.00
_cell.angle_gamma   90.00
#
_symmetry.space_group_name_H-M   'P 1'
#
loop_
_entity.id
_entity.type
_entity.pdbx_description
1 polymer ?
#
loop_
_entity_poly.entity_id
_entity_poly.type
_entity_poly.pdbx_seq_one_letter_code
_entity_poly.pdbx_strand_id
1 'polypeptide(L)'
;MKKEIVEVVAAVVFDRGKLLCSQRPEGKAHAGKWEFPGGKLEKGETAALALMRELAEELNYRVNPLDEMYRLAVHPTPERELILHFVRAYPESGSFPEPCENQQFCWVTPTELDQVDFLSTDQEFVDFLKMAYGVK
;
A
#
# COMPACT_ATOMS: atom_id res chain seq x y z
N MET A 1 14.89 15.69 -22.53
CA MET A 1 14.59 15.77 -21.08
C MET A 1 14.54 14.40 -20.47
N LYS A 2 15.13 14.26 -19.31
CA LYS A 2 15.10 12.99 -18.62
C LYS A 2 13.73 12.78 -17.95
N LYS A 3 13.16 11.60 -18.15
CA LYS A 3 11.96 11.20 -17.48
C LYS A 3 12.30 10.80 -16.04
N GLU A 4 11.57 11.33 -15.08
CA GLU A 4 11.73 10.94 -13.70
C GLU A 4 10.92 9.68 -13.42
N ILE A 5 11.57 8.65 -12.90
CA ILE A 5 10.91 7.41 -12.51
C ILE A 5 10.99 7.29 -11.01
N VAL A 6 9.83 7.20 -10.36
CA VAL A 6 9.72 7.01 -8.92
C VAL A 6 9.04 5.67 -8.66
N GLU A 7 9.68 4.83 -7.87
CA GLU A 7 9.11 3.54 -7.50
C GLU A 7 8.54 3.62 -6.09
N VAL A 8 7.36 3.06 -5.91
CA VAL A 8 6.62 3.07 -4.66
C VAL A 8 6.16 1.64 -4.37
N VAL A 9 6.25 1.23 -3.13
CA VAL A 9 5.70 -0.05 -2.69
C VAL A 9 4.44 0.19 -1.88
N ALA A 10 3.43 -0.65 -2.13
CA ALA A 10 2.20 -0.70 -1.35
C ALA A 10 2.11 -2.10 -0.75
N ALA A 11 1.93 -2.17 0.55
CA ALA A 11 1.89 -3.45 1.27
C ALA A 11 0.48 -4.01 1.29
N VAL A 12 0.33 -5.23 0.81
CA VAL A 12 -0.93 -5.95 0.82
C VAL A 12 -0.84 -6.98 1.95
N VAL A 13 -1.20 -6.55 3.15
CA VAL A 13 -1.09 -7.38 4.35
C VAL A 13 -2.42 -8.03 4.65
N PHE A 14 -2.44 -9.36 4.59
CA PHE A 14 -3.59 -10.15 5.00
C PHE A 14 -3.33 -10.71 6.39
N ASP A 15 -4.31 -10.54 7.27
CA ASP A 15 -4.31 -11.19 8.58
C ASP A 15 -5.74 -11.59 8.91
N ARG A 16 -5.96 -12.87 9.14
CA ARG A 16 -7.27 -13.43 9.50
C ARG A 16 -8.37 -13.06 8.49
N GLY A 17 -8.02 -13.07 7.20
CA GLY A 17 -8.96 -12.79 6.12
C GLY A 17 -9.25 -11.32 5.88
N LYS A 18 -8.49 -10.43 6.51
CA LYS A 18 -8.69 -8.98 6.37
C LYS A 18 -7.43 -8.32 5.82
N LEU A 19 -7.65 -7.24 5.11
CA LEU A 19 -6.59 -6.41 4.49
C LEU A 19 -6.36 -5.17 5.32
N LEU A 20 -5.09 -4.82 5.50
CA LEU A 20 -4.69 -3.60 6.20
C LEU A 20 -4.76 -2.40 5.24
N CYS A 21 -5.48 -1.36 5.66
CA CYS A 21 -5.54 -0.09 4.93
C CYS A 21 -5.17 1.04 5.87
N SER A 22 -4.52 2.08 5.35
CA SER A 22 -4.18 3.26 6.13
C SER A 22 -4.79 4.50 5.49
N GLN A 23 -5.10 5.50 6.31
CA GLN A 23 -5.70 6.75 5.86
C GLN A 23 -4.63 7.83 5.80
N ARG A 24 -4.62 8.58 4.70
CA ARG A 24 -3.68 9.69 4.56
C ARG A 24 -4.04 10.78 5.59
N PRO A 25 -3.05 11.22 6.39
CA PRO A 25 -3.33 12.18 7.46
C PRO A 25 -3.59 13.58 6.92
N GLU A 26 -4.18 14.40 7.77
CA GLU A 26 -4.36 15.84 7.47
C GLU A 26 -2.99 16.49 7.22
N GLY A 27 -2.98 17.48 6.31
CA GLY A 27 -1.76 18.20 5.94
C GLY A 27 -1.01 17.56 4.78
N LYS A 28 -1.38 16.34 4.38
CA LYS A 28 -0.81 15.69 3.19
C LYS A 28 -1.78 15.77 2.02
N ALA A 29 -1.22 15.61 0.80
CA ALA A 29 -2.06 15.56 -0.40
C ALA A 29 -3.07 14.42 -0.26
N HIS A 30 -4.29 14.65 -0.73
CA HIS A 30 -5.38 13.67 -0.70
C HIS A 30 -5.73 13.19 0.71
N ALA A 31 -5.65 14.10 1.71
CA ALA A 31 -5.99 13.80 3.10
C ALA A 31 -7.38 13.16 3.19
N GLY A 32 -7.51 12.15 4.04
CA GLY A 32 -8.77 11.44 4.25
C GLY A 32 -8.99 10.25 3.33
N LYS A 33 -8.25 10.16 2.23
CA LYS A 33 -8.31 8.99 1.34
C LYS A 33 -7.57 7.82 1.98
N TRP A 34 -8.02 6.61 1.64
CA TRP A 34 -7.41 5.38 2.13
C TRP A 34 -6.48 4.79 1.08
N GLU A 35 -5.49 4.05 1.53
CA GLU A 35 -4.49 3.42 0.67
C GLU A 35 -3.95 2.17 1.35
N PHE A 36 -3.22 1.36 0.60
CA PHE A 36 -2.42 0.31 1.20
C PHE A 36 -1.14 0.96 1.72
N PRO A 37 -0.72 0.66 2.96
CA PRO A 37 0.44 1.34 3.53
C PRO A 37 1.72 1.05 2.76
N GLY A 38 2.63 2.00 2.75
CA GLY A 38 3.90 1.87 2.05
C GLY A 38 4.52 3.22 1.77
N GLY A 39 5.37 3.27 0.77
CA GLY A 39 6.05 4.51 0.41
C GLY A 39 7.09 4.32 -0.67
N LYS A 40 7.87 5.35 -0.90
CA LYS A 40 8.90 5.36 -1.95
C LYS A 40 10.06 4.44 -1.60
N LEU A 41 10.58 3.76 -2.62
CA LEU A 41 11.84 3.03 -2.49
C LEU A 41 12.99 4.03 -2.36
N GLU A 42 13.91 3.73 -1.45
CA GLU A 42 15.16 4.46 -1.35
C GLU A 42 16.17 3.86 -2.34
N LYS A 43 17.21 4.62 -2.64
CA LYS A 43 18.22 4.18 -3.59
C LYS A 43 18.82 2.84 -3.17
N GLY A 44 18.81 1.88 -4.09
CA GLY A 44 19.36 0.55 -3.84
C GLY A 44 18.44 -0.39 -3.09
N GLU A 45 17.25 0.07 -2.72
CA GLU A 45 16.27 -0.74 -2.00
C GLU A 45 15.44 -1.58 -2.97
N THR A 46 15.13 -2.81 -2.58
CA THR A 46 14.11 -3.59 -3.27
C THR A 46 12.73 -3.20 -2.74
N ALA A 47 11.69 -3.54 -3.49
CA ALA A 47 10.32 -3.29 -3.01
C ALA A 47 10.06 -4.01 -1.68
N ALA A 48 10.57 -5.23 -1.53
CA ALA A 48 10.40 -5.99 -0.28
C ALA A 48 11.04 -5.28 0.92
N LEU A 49 12.27 -4.79 0.75
CA LEU A 49 12.95 -4.07 1.83
C LEU A 49 12.29 -2.75 2.15
N ALA A 50 11.84 -2.02 1.13
CA ALA A 50 11.11 -0.78 1.32
C ALA A 50 9.82 -1.00 2.09
N LEU A 51 9.10 -2.08 1.76
CA LEU A 51 7.86 -2.45 2.45
C LEU A 51 8.13 -2.65 3.94
N MET A 52 9.16 -3.42 4.28
CA MET A 52 9.49 -3.69 5.68
C MET A 52 9.83 -2.40 6.41
N ARG A 53 10.64 -1.55 5.80
CA ARG A 53 11.05 -0.28 6.40
C ARG A 53 9.87 0.66 6.59
N GLU A 54 9.05 0.83 5.56
CA GLU A 54 7.91 1.75 5.63
C GLU A 54 6.88 1.33 6.68
N LEU A 55 6.59 0.03 6.79
CA LEU A 55 5.63 -0.42 7.80
C LEU A 55 6.21 -0.30 9.21
N ALA A 56 7.51 -0.50 9.37
CA ALA A 56 8.15 -0.27 10.66
C ALA A 56 8.08 1.21 11.06
N GLU A 57 8.34 2.11 10.11
CA GLU A 57 8.32 3.55 10.37
C GLU A 57 6.91 4.08 10.63
N GLU A 58 5.95 3.70 9.79
CA GLU A 58 4.60 4.25 9.84
C GLU A 58 3.74 3.63 10.93
N LEU A 59 3.87 2.33 11.14
CA LEU A 59 2.95 1.56 11.97
C LEU A 59 3.63 0.72 13.04
N ASN A 60 4.94 0.86 13.22
CA ASN A 60 5.70 0.03 14.15
C ASN A 60 5.35 -1.46 13.96
N TYR A 61 5.20 -1.87 12.70
CA TYR A 61 4.67 -3.17 12.33
C TYR A 61 5.73 -3.98 11.60
N ARG A 62 6.05 -5.15 12.15
CA ARG A 62 7.02 -6.06 11.53
C ARG A 62 6.28 -7.10 10.70
N VAL A 63 6.59 -7.11 9.40
CA VAL A 63 5.96 -8.01 8.45
C VAL A 63 7.02 -8.70 7.60
N ASN A 64 6.63 -9.83 7.02
CA ASN A 64 7.48 -10.59 6.11
C ASN A 64 6.89 -10.49 4.71
N PRO A 65 7.64 -9.92 3.75
CA PRO A 65 7.15 -9.83 2.38
C PRO A 65 7.14 -11.19 1.69
N LEU A 66 6.16 -11.41 0.82
CA LEU A 66 6.03 -12.62 0.02
C LEU A 66 6.37 -12.32 -1.44
N ASP A 67 5.36 -11.96 -2.22
CA ASP A 67 5.51 -11.78 -3.66
C ASP A 67 4.81 -10.52 -4.13
N GLU A 68 5.26 -10.01 -5.28
CA GLU A 68 4.59 -8.90 -5.92
C GLU A 68 3.34 -9.43 -6.63
N MET A 69 2.15 -8.99 -6.18
CA MET A 69 0.87 -9.41 -6.73
C MET A 69 0.49 -8.65 -7.98
N TYR A 70 0.92 -7.39 -8.07
CA TYR A 70 0.45 -6.48 -9.10
C TYR A 70 1.43 -5.34 -9.26
N ARG A 71 1.56 -4.85 -10.47
CA ARG A 71 2.40 -3.69 -10.76
C ARG A 71 1.63 -2.73 -11.64
N LEU A 72 1.70 -1.46 -11.33
CA LEU A 72 0.98 -0.43 -12.06
C LEU A 72 1.92 0.73 -12.35
N ALA A 73 1.91 1.21 -13.59
CA ALA A 73 2.66 2.41 -13.96
C ALA A 73 1.66 3.52 -14.25
N VAL A 74 1.83 4.67 -13.62
CA VAL A 74 1.01 5.85 -13.85
C VAL A 74 1.90 7.03 -14.20
N HIS A 75 1.35 7.97 -14.96
CA HIS A 75 2.08 9.15 -15.43
C HIS A 75 1.37 10.40 -14.93
N PRO A 76 1.73 10.91 -13.71
CA PRO A 76 1.10 12.15 -13.21
C PRO A 76 1.40 13.34 -14.10
N THR A 77 2.57 13.36 -14.75
CA THR A 77 2.95 14.32 -15.78
C THR A 77 3.68 13.59 -16.89
N PRO A 78 3.82 14.20 -18.10
CA PRO A 78 4.57 13.54 -19.18
C PRO A 78 6.02 13.20 -18.82
N GLU A 79 6.62 13.96 -17.89
CA GLU A 79 8.02 13.79 -17.49
C GLU A 79 8.19 12.87 -16.30
N ARG A 80 7.10 12.45 -15.66
CA ARG A 80 7.17 11.66 -14.43
C ARG A 80 6.38 10.38 -14.56
N GLU A 81 7.03 9.28 -14.17
CA GLU A 81 6.39 7.97 -14.10
C GLU A 81 6.44 7.46 -12.67
N LEU A 82 5.31 7.01 -12.16
CA LEU A 82 5.23 6.31 -10.88
C LEU A 82 5.02 4.83 -11.16
N ILE A 83 5.88 4.00 -10.59
CA ILE A 83 5.70 2.55 -10.64
C ILE A 83 5.30 2.09 -9.26
N LEU A 84 4.10 1.53 -9.15
CA LEU A 84 3.58 1.03 -7.89
C LEU A 84 3.69 -0.49 -7.86
N HIS A 85 4.38 -0.98 -6.83
CA HIS A 85 4.55 -2.40 -6.59
C HIS A 85 3.62 -2.80 -5.45
N PHE A 86 2.64 -3.64 -5.72
CA PHE A 86 1.73 -4.16 -4.70
C PHE A 86 2.25 -5.52 -4.25
N VAL A 87 2.81 -5.55 -3.07
CA VAL A 87 3.53 -6.73 -2.55
C VAL A 87 2.79 -7.32 -1.37
N ARG A 88 2.51 -8.62 -1.45
CA ARG A 88 1.89 -9.33 -0.34
C ARG A 88 2.87 -9.49 0.80
N ALA A 89 2.33 -9.39 2.02
CA ALA A 89 3.10 -9.60 3.22
C ALA A 89 2.21 -10.20 4.30
N TYR A 90 2.83 -10.82 5.28
CA TYR A 90 2.13 -11.34 6.44
C TYR A 90 2.83 -10.87 7.70
N PRO A 91 2.08 -10.72 8.82
CA PRO A 91 2.69 -10.20 10.04
C PRO A 91 3.64 -11.21 10.67
N GLU A 92 4.72 -10.70 11.25
CA GLU A 92 5.57 -11.47 12.13
C GLU A 92 4.79 -11.82 13.38
N SER A 93 5.04 -13.01 13.96
CA SER A 93 4.34 -13.46 15.15
C SER A 93 4.48 -12.45 16.30
N GLY A 94 3.35 -12.04 16.86
CA GLY A 94 3.33 -11.09 17.98
C GLY A 94 3.46 -9.62 17.56
N SER A 95 3.54 -9.32 16.27
CA SER A 95 3.59 -7.95 15.81
C SER A 95 2.19 -7.46 15.44
N PHE A 96 1.84 -6.25 15.86
CA PHE A 96 0.55 -5.61 15.57
C PHE A 96 0.81 -4.17 15.15
N PRO A 97 0.03 -3.63 14.19
CA PRO A 97 0.25 -2.26 13.76
C PRO A 97 -0.16 -1.24 14.82
N GLU A 98 0.63 -0.17 14.92
CA GLU A 98 0.37 0.95 15.80
C GLU A 98 0.63 2.24 15.01
N PRO A 99 -0.30 3.21 15.00
CA PRO A 99 -0.07 4.43 14.23
C PRO A 99 1.06 5.26 14.86
N CYS A 100 2.06 5.58 14.04
CA CYS A 100 3.24 6.33 14.49
C CYS A 100 3.31 7.74 13.90
N GLU A 101 2.56 7.99 12.82
CA GLU A 101 2.63 9.25 12.07
C GLU A 101 1.26 9.92 11.93
N ASN A 102 0.44 9.80 12.97
CA ASN A 102 -0.90 10.41 13.04
C ASN A 102 -1.90 9.93 11.99
N GLN A 103 -1.58 8.89 11.22
CA GLN A 103 -2.55 8.30 10.33
C GLN A 103 -3.36 7.23 11.06
N GLN A 104 -4.55 6.98 10.54
CA GLN A 104 -5.40 5.92 11.04
C GLN A 104 -5.21 4.69 10.16
N PHE A 105 -5.54 3.52 10.69
CA PHE A 105 -5.57 2.30 9.90
C PHE A 105 -6.85 1.52 10.21
N CYS A 106 -7.21 0.62 9.29
CA CYS A 106 -8.35 -0.28 9.49
C CYS A 106 -8.07 -1.61 8.79
N TRP A 107 -8.83 -2.60 9.17
CA TRP A 107 -8.81 -3.92 8.55
C TRP A 107 -10.14 -4.14 7.84
N VAL A 108 -10.09 -4.53 6.58
CA VAL A 108 -11.30 -4.76 5.79
C VAL A 108 -11.25 -6.11 5.10
N THR A 109 -12.41 -6.76 5.00
CA THR A 109 -12.52 -7.98 4.20
C THR A 109 -12.61 -7.60 2.73
N PRO A 110 -12.30 -8.53 1.79
CA PRO A 110 -12.45 -8.23 0.36
C PRO A 110 -13.85 -7.73 -0.02
N THR A 111 -14.90 -8.20 0.66
CA THR A 111 -16.27 -7.75 0.36
C THR A 111 -16.54 -6.33 0.83
N GLU A 112 -15.73 -5.81 1.74
CA GLU A 112 -15.87 -4.44 2.27
C GLU A 112 -15.08 -3.40 1.48
N LEU A 113 -14.31 -3.82 0.47
CA LEU A 113 -13.44 -2.90 -0.28
C LEU A 113 -14.22 -1.75 -0.93
N ASP A 114 -15.46 -1.99 -1.35
CA ASP A 114 -16.30 -0.94 -1.94
C ASP A 114 -16.72 0.14 -0.97
N GLN A 115 -16.59 -0.12 0.33
CA GLN A 115 -16.97 0.84 1.37
C GLN A 115 -15.83 1.78 1.74
N VAL A 116 -14.66 1.59 1.15
CA VAL A 116 -13.45 2.35 1.46
C VAL A 116 -13.18 3.34 0.34
N ASP A 117 -12.95 4.60 0.71
CA ASP A 117 -12.65 5.66 -0.24
C ASP A 117 -11.16 5.68 -0.56
N PHE A 118 -10.75 4.82 -1.49
CA PHE A 118 -9.35 4.66 -1.85
C PHE A 118 -8.82 5.80 -2.72
N LEU A 119 -7.53 6.07 -2.61
CA LEU A 119 -6.80 6.90 -3.57
C LEU A 119 -7.03 6.35 -4.97
N SER A 120 -7.14 7.26 -5.95
CA SER A 120 -7.35 6.87 -7.33
C SER A 120 -6.25 5.96 -7.87
N THR A 121 -5.01 6.14 -7.40
CA THR A 121 -3.89 5.30 -7.82
C THR A 121 -4.01 3.85 -7.35
N ASP A 122 -4.77 3.61 -6.28
CA ASP A 122 -4.96 2.27 -5.74
C ASP A 122 -6.21 1.58 -6.31
N GLN A 123 -7.09 2.33 -6.96
CA GLN A 123 -8.39 1.81 -7.38
C GLN A 123 -8.27 0.65 -8.39
N GLU A 124 -7.34 0.73 -9.32
CA GLU A 124 -7.16 -0.36 -10.29
C GLU A 124 -6.77 -1.66 -9.58
N PHE A 125 -5.89 -1.57 -8.58
CA PHE A 125 -5.50 -2.73 -7.80
C PHE A 125 -6.66 -3.26 -6.96
N VAL A 126 -7.47 -2.37 -6.38
CA VAL A 126 -8.68 -2.77 -5.63
C VAL A 126 -9.62 -3.57 -6.55
N ASP A 127 -9.81 -3.10 -7.77
CA ASP A 127 -10.66 -3.81 -8.74
C ASP A 127 -10.08 -5.20 -9.05
N PHE A 128 -8.76 -5.29 -9.19
CA PHE A 128 -8.08 -6.57 -9.39
C PHE A 128 -8.30 -7.51 -8.19
N LEU A 129 -8.18 -7.00 -6.96
CA LEU A 129 -8.40 -7.80 -5.76
C LEU A 129 -9.83 -8.34 -5.70
N LYS A 130 -10.81 -7.51 -6.04
CA LYS A 130 -12.21 -7.94 -6.04
C LYS A 130 -12.41 -9.09 -7.01
N MET A 131 -11.84 -9.02 -8.19
CA MET A 131 -11.90 -10.12 -9.16
C MET A 131 -11.20 -11.35 -8.63
N ALA A 132 -10.00 -11.20 -8.07
CA ALA A 132 -9.21 -12.32 -7.58
C ALA A 132 -9.90 -13.08 -6.45
N TYR A 133 -10.69 -12.38 -5.62
CA TYR A 133 -11.41 -12.99 -4.51
C TYR A 133 -12.89 -13.25 -4.81
N GLY A 134 -13.28 -13.12 -6.08
CA GLY A 134 -14.64 -13.45 -6.50
C GLY A 134 -15.72 -12.51 -5.96
N VAL A 135 -15.37 -11.29 -5.64
CA VAL A 135 -16.32 -10.28 -5.16
C VAL A 135 -17.06 -9.69 -6.35
N LYS A 136 -18.38 -9.67 -6.25
CA LYS A 136 -19.25 -9.15 -7.32
C LYS A 136 -19.61 -7.69 -7.11
#